data_53fb14d2ae02172d23924d939ad1405e
#
_entry.id   53fb14d2ae02172d23924d939ad1405e
#
_cell.length_a   1.000
_cell.length_b   1.000
_cell.length_c   1.000
_cell.angle_alpha   90.00
_cell.angle_beta   90.00
_cell.angle_gamma   90.00
#
_symmetry.space_group_name_H-M   'P 1'
#
loop_
_entity.id
_entity.type
_entity.pdbx_description
1 polymer ?
#
loop_
_entity_poly.entity_id
_entity_poly.type
_entity_poly.pdbx_seq_one_letter_code
_entity_poly.pdbx_strand_id
1 'polypeptide(L)'
;MNPDQMCVAGTLNDDSVRIGTWTWWYPNGKVLRQGKYDNMGKKTGVWRTFYNDGTKHEEFYMSGDGTNTTWYADGSKQSEVAVENGKKVGMFTSWYANGQKKDEVPYVDGIREGKTQEWHENGKLKFEGFYEDDELEGKATWWYPDGKKDHEGTLSAGEQTGEWVFYWRTTGNVGIRGHYENGNETGTWTYYYETGEKWREGQYSNGYRQGLWTTWYESGQKLHEGQYVNDKEEGTWTAWYEDGKVDYEGSFHNGKKEGLWRGVFDDGSVRYEMNYHEDVQHGKTVRYYANGKVELSENYVDGVRDGKYERFNEAGMPEEVGNFSDGKKEGKWIWYDKYGREGVVAQFKHGQMTSMQDNSSKKEEKKR
;
A
#
# COMPACT_ATOMS: atom_id res chain seq x y z
N MET A 1 -38.27 34.47 -31.14
CA MET A 1 -38.25 33.14 -30.50
C MET A 1 -37.21 33.17 -29.38
N ASN A 2 -37.59 32.70 -28.20
CA ASN A 2 -36.67 32.67 -27.07
C ASN A 2 -35.48 31.77 -27.42
N PRO A 3 -34.20 32.21 -27.35
CA PRO A 3 -33.04 31.44 -27.80
C PRO A 3 -32.81 30.14 -27.03
N ASP A 4 -33.48 29.96 -25.89
CA ASP A 4 -33.34 28.76 -25.04
C ASP A 4 -34.42 27.71 -25.24
N GLN A 5 -35.32 27.87 -26.23
CA GLN A 5 -36.41 26.92 -26.50
C GLN A 5 -35.93 25.86 -27.50
N MET A 6 -35.63 24.67 -26.97
CA MET A 6 -35.35 23.47 -27.76
C MET A 6 -36.59 23.15 -28.61
N CYS A 7 -36.52 23.32 -29.93
CA CYS A 7 -37.59 22.96 -30.84
C CYS A 7 -37.68 21.44 -30.91
N VAL A 8 -38.90 20.92 -30.77
CA VAL A 8 -39.22 19.50 -30.92
C VAL A 8 -40.45 19.32 -31.77
N ALA A 9 -40.42 18.31 -32.63
CA ALA A 9 -41.59 17.88 -33.40
C ALA A 9 -41.72 16.36 -33.42
N GLY A 10 -42.98 15.90 -33.43
CA GLY A 10 -43.35 14.49 -33.47
C GLY A 10 -44.83 14.32 -33.28
N THR A 11 -45.31 13.08 -33.29
CA THR A 11 -46.74 12.74 -33.21
C THR A 11 -47.04 12.14 -31.82
N LEU A 12 -48.14 12.57 -31.20
CA LEU A 12 -48.73 11.93 -30.04
C LEU A 12 -49.96 11.13 -30.49
N ASN A 13 -50.22 9.99 -29.82
CA ASN A 13 -51.49 9.30 -29.95
C ASN A 13 -52.58 9.94 -29.04
N ASP A 14 -53.76 9.37 -29.01
CA ASP A 14 -54.91 9.88 -28.23
C ASP A 14 -54.66 9.89 -26.72
N ASP A 15 -53.73 9.02 -26.23
CA ASP A 15 -53.31 8.93 -24.84
C ASP A 15 -52.13 9.85 -24.51
N SER A 16 -51.76 10.76 -25.39
CA SER A 16 -50.60 11.66 -25.27
C SER A 16 -49.23 10.93 -25.20
N VAL A 17 -49.17 9.71 -25.72
CA VAL A 17 -47.95 8.93 -25.85
C VAL A 17 -47.21 9.27 -27.13
N ARG A 18 -45.89 9.42 -27.10
CA ARG A 18 -45.06 9.67 -28.28
C ARG A 18 -45.07 8.46 -29.23
N ILE A 19 -45.42 8.65 -30.46
CA ILE A 19 -45.42 7.65 -31.55
C ILE A 19 -44.73 8.17 -32.77
N GLY A 20 -44.29 7.28 -33.66
CA GLY A 20 -43.67 7.67 -34.93
C GLY A 20 -42.33 8.38 -34.77
N THR A 21 -41.95 9.15 -35.79
CA THR A 21 -40.65 9.84 -35.80
C THR A 21 -40.70 11.13 -34.98
N TRP A 22 -39.73 11.31 -34.11
CA TRP A 22 -39.52 12.52 -33.32
C TRP A 22 -38.18 13.12 -33.64
N THR A 23 -38.13 14.49 -33.78
CA THR A 23 -36.91 15.26 -34.04
C THR A 23 -36.81 16.41 -33.05
N TRP A 24 -35.63 16.64 -32.56
CA TRP A 24 -35.25 17.77 -31.71
C TRP A 24 -34.15 18.56 -32.38
N TRP A 25 -34.18 19.87 -32.26
CA TRP A 25 -33.24 20.78 -32.90
C TRP A 25 -32.52 21.64 -31.87
N TYR A 26 -31.29 21.98 -32.17
CA TYR A 26 -30.57 23.06 -31.51
C TYR A 26 -31.20 24.42 -31.82
N PRO A 27 -30.91 25.49 -31.00
CA PRO A 27 -31.36 26.85 -31.28
C PRO A 27 -30.90 27.40 -32.65
N ASN A 28 -29.78 26.89 -33.16
CA ASN A 28 -29.27 27.26 -34.51
C ASN A 28 -29.98 26.54 -35.65
N GLY A 29 -31.03 25.76 -35.40
CA GLY A 29 -31.84 25.07 -36.38
C GLY A 29 -31.30 23.73 -36.88
N LYS A 30 -30.10 23.31 -36.43
CA LYS A 30 -29.56 21.98 -36.76
C LYS A 30 -30.18 20.90 -35.85
N VAL A 31 -30.31 19.70 -36.39
CA VAL A 31 -30.86 18.55 -35.63
C VAL A 31 -29.94 18.22 -34.48
N LEU A 32 -30.52 18.12 -33.27
CA LEU A 32 -29.86 17.61 -32.08
C LEU A 32 -29.96 16.08 -32.00
N ARG A 33 -31.19 15.57 -32.15
CA ARG A 33 -31.44 14.12 -32.18
C ARG A 33 -32.72 13.80 -32.96
N GLN A 34 -32.75 12.56 -33.46
CA GLN A 34 -33.89 12.02 -34.19
C GLN A 34 -34.03 10.53 -33.91
N GLY A 35 -35.28 10.05 -33.80
CA GLY A 35 -35.55 8.64 -33.63
C GLY A 35 -37.05 8.34 -33.69
N LYS A 36 -37.37 7.05 -33.59
CA LYS A 36 -38.75 6.57 -33.72
C LYS A 36 -39.23 5.93 -32.42
N TYR A 37 -40.51 6.19 -32.13
CA TYR A 37 -41.24 5.47 -31.07
C TYR A 37 -42.26 4.52 -31.72
N ASP A 38 -42.48 3.37 -31.09
CA ASP A 38 -43.59 2.47 -31.45
C ASP A 38 -44.93 2.99 -30.93
N ASN A 39 -46.01 2.24 -31.13
CA ASN A 39 -47.35 2.64 -30.74
C ASN A 39 -47.57 2.64 -29.21
N MET A 40 -46.64 2.06 -28.41
CA MET A 40 -46.64 2.04 -26.96
C MET A 40 -45.70 3.08 -26.35
N GLY A 41 -45.07 3.93 -27.16
CA GLY A 41 -44.14 4.96 -26.70
C GLY A 41 -42.74 4.46 -26.36
N LYS A 42 -42.40 3.23 -26.77
CA LYS A 42 -41.04 2.70 -26.61
C LYS A 42 -40.17 3.12 -27.80
N LYS A 43 -38.92 3.49 -27.54
CA LYS A 43 -37.94 3.76 -28.58
C LYS A 43 -37.73 2.53 -29.45
N THR A 44 -37.76 2.70 -30.77
CA THR A 44 -37.58 1.64 -31.77
C THR A 44 -36.74 2.11 -32.95
N GLY A 45 -36.24 1.16 -33.75
CA GLY A 45 -35.43 1.48 -34.94
C GLY A 45 -34.14 2.21 -34.60
N VAL A 46 -33.72 3.10 -35.48
CA VAL A 46 -32.46 3.82 -35.38
C VAL A 46 -32.65 5.16 -34.68
N TRP A 47 -31.83 5.44 -33.67
CA TRP A 47 -31.74 6.72 -33.00
C TRP A 47 -30.43 7.39 -33.36
N ARG A 48 -30.46 8.67 -33.72
CA ARG A 48 -29.29 9.48 -34.08
C ARG A 48 -29.22 10.70 -33.22
N THR A 49 -28.00 11.03 -32.75
CA THR A 49 -27.68 12.32 -32.15
C THR A 49 -26.61 13.02 -32.97
N PHE A 50 -26.56 14.35 -32.89
CA PHE A 50 -25.63 15.18 -33.63
C PHE A 50 -25.02 16.23 -32.73
N TYR A 51 -23.83 16.67 -33.05
CA TYR A 51 -23.24 17.87 -32.49
C TYR A 51 -23.92 19.13 -32.99
N ASN A 52 -23.70 20.27 -32.35
CA ASN A 52 -24.35 21.54 -32.72
C ASN A 52 -23.91 22.09 -34.07
N ASP A 53 -22.81 21.60 -34.65
CA ASP A 53 -22.36 21.87 -35.99
C ASP A 53 -23.03 20.98 -37.07
N GLY A 54 -23.78 19.96 -36.61
CA GLY A 54 -24.49 18.99 -37.44
C GLY A 54 -23.70 17.73 -37.77
N THR A 55 -22.46 17.59 -37.26
CA THR A 55 -21.68 16.36 -37.33
C THR A 55 -22.39 15.25 -36.53
N LYS A 56 -22.40 14.01 -37.05
CA LYS A 56 -22.94 12.87 -36.30
C LYS A 56 -22.17 12.69 -34.99
N HIS A 57 -22.94 12.42 -33.90
CA HIS A 57 -22.38 12.07 -32.58
C HIS A 57 -22.65 10.59 -32.28
N GLU A 58 -23.90 10.13 -32.45
CA GLU A 58 -24.26 8.74 -32.13
C GLU A 58 -25.27 8.21 -33.14
N GLU A 59 -25.19 6.93 -33.46
CA GLU A 59 -26.19 6.16 -34.16
C GLU A 59 -26.40 4.83 -33.45
N PHE A 60 -27.61 4.64 -32.90
CA PHE A 60 -27.95 3.44 -32.11
C PHE A 60 -29.21 2.75 -32.68
N TYR A 61 -29.12 1.45 -32.81
CA TYR A 61 -30.21 0.55 -33.15
C TYR A 61 -30.89 0.07 -31.88
N MET A 62 -32.10 0.62 -31.57
CA MET A 62 -32.88 0.23 -30.39
C MET A 62 -33.62 -1.10 -30.59
N SER A 63 -33.84 -1.49 -31.83
CA SER A 63 -34.42 -2.75 -32.27
C SER A 63 -34.01 -3.02 -33.71
N GLY A 64 -33.95 -4.31 -34.10
CA GLY A 64 -33.43 -4.75 -35.40
C GLY A 64 -31.92 -4.80 -35.46
N ASP A 65 -31.39 -4.96 -36.63
CA ASP A 65 -29.99 -5.25 -36.89
C ASP A 65 -29.29 -4.01 -37.48
N GLY A 66 -28.00 -3.83 -37.11
CA GLY A 66 -27.20 -2.73 -37.59
C GLY A 66 -25.88 -2.59 -36.86
N THR A 67 -25.32 -1.37 -36.92
CA THR A 67 -24.06 -1.06 -36.21
C THR A 67 -24.27 0.17 -35.33
N ASN A 68 -24.17 0.00 -34.02
CA ASN A 68 -24.10 1.13 -33.10
C ASN A 68 -22.73 1.80 -33.25
N THR A 69 -22.74 3.10 -33.55
CA THR A 69 -21.54 3.87 -33.83
C THR A 69 -21.57 5.19 -33.10
N THR A 70 -20.45 5.60 -32.53
CA THR A 70 -20.23 6.93 -31.96
C THR A 70 -19.07 7.62 -32.69
N TRP A 71 -19.10 8.95 -32.76
CA TRP A 71 -18.09 9.77 -33.40
C TRP A 71 -17.63 10.90 -32.49
N TYR A 72 -16.40 11.28 -32.62
CA TYR A 72 -15.86 12.52 -32.07
C TYR A 72 -16.42 13.74 -32.86
N ALA A 73 -16.23 14.93 -32.28
CA ALA A 73 -16.72 16.17 -32.89
C ALA A 73 -16.05 16.50 -34.25
N ASP A 74 -14.86 15.98 -34.51
CA ASP A 74 -14.15 16.08 -35.77
C ASP A 74 -14.68 15.13 -36.87
N GLY A 75 -15.63 14.24 -36.49
CA GLY A 75 -16.25 13.25 -37.36
C GLY A 75 -15.50 11.92 -37.44
N SER A 76 -14.36 11.77 -36.75
CA SER A 76 -13.67 10.48 -36.64
C SER A 76 -14.47 9.52 -35.77
N LYS A 77 -14.37 8.20 -36.03
CA LYS A 77 -15.04 7.19 -35.21
C LYS A 77 -14.46 7.15 -33.79
N GLN A 78 -15.36 7.10 -32.81
CA GLN A 78 -15.02 6.89 -31.40
C GLN A 78 -15.28 5.44 -30.97
N SER A 79 -16.40 4.83 -31.41
CA SER A 79 -16.65 3.40 -31.14
C SER A 79 -17.60 2.82 -32.18
N GLU A 80 -17.56 1.49 -32.33
CA GLU A 80 -18.57 0.74 -33.11
C GLU A 80 -18.75 -0.67 -32.55
N VAL A 81 -19.97 -1.21 -32.70
CA VAL A 81 -20.31 -2.61 -32.43
C VAL A 81 -21.53 -3.01 -33.25
N ALA A 82 -21.52 -4.21 -33.80
CA ALA A 82 -22.70 -4.76 -34.46
C ALA A 82 -23.81 -5.05 -33.42
N VAL A 83 -25.06 -4.94 -33.90
CA VAL A 83 -26.25 -5.18 -33.09
C VAL A 83 -27.20 -6.07 -33.89
N GLU A 84 -27.66 -7.14 -33.26
CA GLU A 84 -28.72 -8.01 -33.77
C GLU A 84 -29.86 -8.03 -32.75
N ASN A 85 -31.09 -7.83 -33.24
CA ASN A 85 -32.29 -7.72 -32.39
C ASN A 85 -32.15 -6.77 -31.19
N GLY A 86 -31.34 -5.68 -31.35
CA GLY A 86 -31.08 -4.70 -30.30
C GLY A 86 -29.99 -5.11 -29.26
N LYS A 87 -29.37 -6.26 -29.43
CA LYS A 87 -28.28 -6.74 -28.59
C LYS A 87 -26.93 -6.63 -29.30
N LYS A 88 -25.88 -6.28 -28.59
CA LYS A 88 -24.50 -6.26 -29.13
C LYS A 88 -24.05 -7.66 -29.54
N VAL A 89 -23.44 -7.77 -30.72
CA VAL A 89 -22.84 -8.99 -31.26
C VAL A 89 -21.49 -8.69 -31.91
N GLY A 90 -20.59 -9.68 -31.93
CA GLY A 90 -19.27 -9.52 -32.53
C GLY A 90 -18.37 -8.56 -31.75
N MET A 91 -17.38 -8.00 -32.44
CA MET A 91 -16.35 -7.17 -31.81
C MET A 91 -16.85 -5.73 -31.61
N PHE A 92 -16.92 -5.28 -30.34
CA PHE A 92 -16.92 -3.86 -30.03
C PHE A 92 -15.49 -3.33 -30.18
N THR A 93 -15.33 -2.25 -30.94
CA THR A 93 -14.05 -1.56 -31.07
C THR A 93 -14.21 -0.09 -30.70
N SER A 94 -13.30 0.46 -29.96
CA SER A 94 -13.22 1.89 -29.69
C SER A 94 -11.85 2.45 -30.07
N TRP A 95 -11.80 3.76 -30.28
CA TRP A 95 -10.59 4.50 -30.68
C TRP A 95 -10.42 5.75 -29.85
N TYR A 96 -9.19 6.16 -29.65
CA TYR A 96 -8.83 7.48 -29.17
C TYR A 96 -9.04 8.54 -30.25
N ALA A 97 -9.09 9.81 -29.87
CA ALA A 97 -9.25 10.92 -30.82
C ALA A 97 -8.09 11.02 -31.82
N ASN A 98 -6.91 10.48 -31.49
CA ASN A 98 -5.79 10.41 -32.45
C ASN A 98 -5.90 9.26 -33.46
N GLY A 99 -6.99 8.48 -33.43
CA GLY A 99 -7.26 7.35 -34.31
C GLY A 99 -6.65 6.02 -33.90
N GLN A 100 -5.87 5.97 -32.83
CA GLN A 100 -5.35 4.71 -32.30
C GLN A 100 -6.47 3.90 -31.64
N LYS A 101 -6.41 2.56 -31.77
CA LYS A 101 -7.33 1.69 -31.03
C LYS A 101 -7.22 1.93 -29.54
N LYS A 102 -8.37 1.88 -28.86
CA LYS A 102 -8.47 1.98 -27.41
C LYS A 102 -8.92 0.67 -26.80
N ASP A 103 -10.00 0.07 -27.31
CA ASP A 103 -10.56 -1.17 -26.79
C ASP A 103 -11.01 -2.10 -27.92
N GLU A 104 -10.85 -3.40 -27.75
CA GLU A 104 -11.52 -4.47 -28.47
C GLU A 104 -12.14 -5.44 -27.48
N VAL A 105 -13.47 -5.58 -27.52
CA VAL A 105 -14.25 -6.43 -26.61
C VAL A 105 -15.27 -7.23 -27.41
N PRO A 106 -15.19 -8.56 -27.45
CA PRO A 106 -16.17 -9.38 -28.17
C PRO A 106 -17.46 -9.50 -27.37
N TYR A 107 -18.59 -9.55 -28.11
CA TYR A 107 -19.93 -9.71 -27.57
C TYR A 107 -20.66 -10.84 -28.25
N VAL A 108 -21.37 -11.67 -27.46
CA VAL A 108 -22.30 -12.69 -27.90
C VAL A 108 -23.64 -12.41 -27.23
N ASP A 109 -24.70 -12.15 -28.02
CA ASP A 109 -26.05 -11.89 -27.51
C ASP A 109 -26.16 -10.78 -26.43
N GLY A 110 -25.29 -9.78 -26.50
CA GLY A 110 -25.23 -8.65 -25.57
C GLY A 110 -24.28 -8.84 -24.38
N ILE A 111 -23.67 -10.02 -24.21
CA ILE A 111 -22.77 -10.40 -23.13
C ILE A 111 -21.33 -10.34 -23.64
N ARG A 112 -20.36 -9.87 -22.83
CA ARG A 112 -18.94 -9.93 -23.17
C ARG A 112 -18.45 -11.36 -23.08
N GLU A 113 -17.85 -11.84 -24.19
CA GLU A 113 -17.46 -13.24 -24.32
C GLU A 113 -16.23 -13.38 -25.20
N GLY A 114 -15.09 -13.84 -24.63
CA GLY A 114 -13.86 -14.09 -25.36
C GLY A 114 -12.73 -13.13 -25.07
N LYS A 115 -11.69 -13.15 -25.90
CA LYS A 115 -10.46 -12.37 -25.73
C LYS A 115 -10.73 -10.88 -25.87
N THR A 116 -10.34 -10.09 -24.85
CA THR A 116 -10.43 -8.63 -24.83
C THR A 116 -9.04 -8.01 -24.76
N GLN A 117 -8.90 -6.83 -25.36
CA GLN A 117 -7.66 -6.06 -25.37
C GLN A 117 -7.94 -4.57 -25.21
N GLU A 118 -7.05 -3.89 -24.47
CA GLU A 118 -7.02 -2.43 -24.36
C GLU A 118 -5.63 -1.91 -24.75
N TRP A 119 -5.59 -0.72 -25.31
CA TRP A 119 -4.34 -0.04 -25.70
C TRP A 119 -4.23 1.32 -25.03
N HIS A 120 -3.01 1.73 -24.79
CA HIS A 120 -2.67 3.10 -24.45
C HIS A 120 -2.85 4.03 -25.67
N GLU A 121 -2.98 5.32 -25.43
CA GLU A 121 -3.13 6.33 -26.51
C GLU A 121 -1.93 6.37 -27.48
N ASN A 122 -0.77 5.84 -27.07
CA ASN A 122 0.40 5.68 -27.94
C ASN A 122 0.39 4.40 -28.79
N GLY A 123 -0.72 3.64 -28.77
CA GLY A 123 -0.93 2.42 -29.54
C GLY A 123 -0.30 1.14 -28.98
N LYS A 124 0.40 1.22 -27.84
CA LYS A 124 0.92 0.02 -27.16
C LYS A 124 -0.15 -0.66 -26.33
N LEU A 125 -0.08 -1.98 -26.24
CA LEU A 125 -0.99 -2.79 -25.44
C LEU A 125 -0.95 -2.33 -23.98
N LYS A 126 -2.13 -2.20 -23.37
CA LYS A 126 -2.34 -1.82 -21.98
C LYS A 126 -2.86 -2.99 -21.16
N PHE A 127 -3.77 -3.77 -21.73
CA PHE A 127 -4.42 -4.90 -21.09
C PHE A 127 -4.76 -5.99 -22.09
N GLU A 128 -4.65 -7.24 -21.69
CA GLU A 128 -5.15 -8.40 -22.39
C GLU A 128 -5.75 -9.38 -21.38
N GLY A 129 -6.94 -9.90 -21.67
CA GLY A 129 -7.63 -10.87 -20.83
C GLY A 129 -8.77 -11.54 -21.59
N PHE A 130 -9.60 -12.28 -20.87
CA PHE A 130 -10.76 -12.96 -21.41
C PHE A 130 -11.98 -12.65 -20.58
N TYR A 131 -13.12 -12.49 -21.26
CA TYR A 131 -14.44 -12.45 -20.64
C TYR A 131 -15.16 -13.77 -20.86
N GLU A 132 -15.80 -14.27 -19.85
CA GLU A 132 -16.80 -15.35 -19.86
C GLU A 132 -18.01 -14.84 -19.07
N ASP A 133 -19.21 -14.85 -19.68
CA ASP A 133 -20.45 -14.35 -19.07
C ASP A 133 -20.34 -12.95 -18.41
N ASP A 134 -19.72 -11.96 -19.11
CA ASP A 134 -19.47 -10.60 -18.61
C ASP A 134 -18.43 -10.46 -17.49
N GLU A 135 -17.82 -11.53 -17.01
CA GLU A 135 -16.78 -11.51 -15.98
C GLU A 135 -15.41 -11.81 -16.59
N LEU A 136 -14.35 -11.24 -16.00
CA LEU A 136 -12.98 -11.57 -16.40
C LEU A 136 -12.61 -12.96 -15.88
N GLU A 137 -12.18 -13.82 -16.80
CA GLU A 137 -11.85 -15.22 -16.50
C GLU A 137 -10.49 -15.60 -17.12
N GLY A 138 -9.72 -16.47 -16.42
CA GLY A 138 -8.45 -16.95 -16.90
C GLY A 138 -7.31 -15.96 -16.82
N LYS A 139 -6.29 -16.14 -17.66
CA LYS A 139 -5.08 -15.33 -17.63
C LYS A 139 -5.34 -13.88 -18.09
N ALA A 140 -4.83 -12.93 -17.31
CA ALA A 140 -4.86 -11.50 -17.62
C ALA A 140 -3.47 -10.89 -17.44
N THR A 141 -3.13 -9.90 -18.30
CA THR A 141 -1.83 -9.21 -18.28
C THR A 141 -2.03 -7.72 -18.53
N TRP A 142 -1.30 -6.90 -17.80
CA TRP A 142 -1.30 -5.44 -17.90
C TRP A 142 0.10 -4.94 -18.26
N TRP A 143 0.16 -3.84 -18.99
CA TRP A 143 1.40 -3.22 -19.45
C TRP A 143 1.39 -1.71 -19.19
N TYR A 144 2.57 -1.19 -18.90
CA TYR A 144 2.82 0.25 -18.86
C TYR A 144 2.82 0.88 -20.26
N PRO A 145 2.63 2.23 -20.37
CA PRO A 145 2.67 2.92 -21.67
C PRO A 145 4.00 2.78 -22.43
N ASP A 146 5.09 2.44 -21.76
CA ASP A 146 6.38 2.15 -22.40
C ASP A 146 6.46 0.74 -23.01
N GLY A 147 5.45 -0.12 -22.72
CA GLY A 147 5.29 -1.48 -23.22
C GLY A 147 5.92 -2.56 -22.35
N LYS A 148 6.49 -2.20 -21.20
CA LYS A 148 6.91 -3.17 -20.19
C LYS A 148 5.69 -3.72 -19.46
N LYS A 149 5.78 -4.98 -19.01
CA LYS A 149 4.73 -5.54 -18.16
C LYS A 149 4.64 -4.79 -16.84
N ASP A 150 3.41 -4.57 -16.37
CA ASP A 150 3.08 -4.08 -15.04
C ASP A 150 2.83 -5.26 -14.09
N HIS A 151 1.82 -6.08 -14.41
CA HIS A 151 1.52 -7.29 -13.66
C HIS A 151 0.76 -8.29 -14.53
N GLU A 152 0.76 -9.55 -14.09
CA GLU A 152 -0.03 -10.62 -14.71
C GLU A 152 -0.46 -11.64 -13.67
N GLY A 153 -1.57 -12.32 -13.95
CA GLY A 153 -2.11 -13.37 -13.08
C GLY A 153 -3.34 -14.02 -13.70
N THR A 154 -4.06 -14.75 -12.88
CA THR A 154 -5.30 -15.42 -13.26
C THR A 154 -6.47 -14.80 -12.48
N LEU A 155 -7.60 -14.65 -13.18
CA LEU A 155 -8.87 -14.23 -12.59
C LEU A 155 -9.86 -15.39 -12.68
N SER A 156 -10.77 -15.48 -11.73
CA SER A 156 -11.95 -16.34 -11.79
C SER A 156 -13.13 -15.56 -11.25
N ALA A 157 -14.19 -15.48 -12.05
CA ALA A 157 -15.37 -14.62 -11.77
C ALA A 157 -14.96 -13.17 -11.40
N GLY A 158 -13.94 -12.63 -12.09
CA GLY A 158 -13.41 -11.28 -11.85
C GLY A 158 -12.49 -11.14 -10.63
N GLU A 159 -12.34 -12.15 -9.78
CA GLU A 159 -11.48 -12.14 -8.60
C GLU A 159 -10.10 -12.77 -8.87
N GLN A 160 -9.07 -12.25 -8.20
CA GLN A 160 -7.71 -12.77 -8.32
C GLN A 160 -7.61 -14.19 -7.76
N THR A 161 -6.98 -15.10 -8.53
CA THR A 161 -6.69 -16.47 -8.12
C THR A 161 -5.35 -16.94 -8.67
N GLY A 162 -4.78 -18.00 -8.08
CA GLY A 162 -3.50 -18.58 -8.53
C GLY A 162 -2.31 -17.62 -8.38
N GLU A 163 -1.28 -17.88 -9.18
CA GLU A 163 -0.05 -17.09 -9.13
C GLU A 163 -0.23 -15.71 -9.78
N TRP A 164 0.25 -14.68 -9.09
CA TRP A 164 0.34 -13.31 -9.58
C TRP A 164 1.78 -12.82 -9.53
N VAL A 165 2.18 -12.10 -10.59
CA VAL A 165 3.53 -11.54 -10.75
C VAL A 165 3.42 -10.06 -11.07
N PHE A 166 4.13 -9.22 -10.31
CA PHE A 166 4.24 -7.77 -10.49
C PHE A 166 5.67 -7.42 -10.87
N TYR A 167 5.83 -6.46 -11.77
CA TYR A 167 7.12 -6.15 -12.36
C TYR A 167 7.57 -4.72 -12.01
N TRP A 168 8.86 -4.55 -11.79
CA TRP A 168 9.46 -3.22 -11.66
C TRP A 168 9.39 -2.49 -13.01
N ARG A 169 8.77 -1.31 -13.00
CA ARG A 169 8.63 -0.51 -14.23
C ARG A 169 9.96 -0.10 -14.82
N THR A 170 10.96 0.23 -13.98
CA THR A 170 12.30 0.68 -14.38
C THR A 170 13.06 -0.38 -15.15
N THR A 171 13.20 -1.58 -14.58
CA THR A 171 13.99 -2.68 -15.12
C THR A 171 13.17 -3.67 -15.94
N GLY A 172 11.91 -3.91 -15.57
CA GLY A 172 11.08 -4.99 -16.08
C GLY A 172 11.34 -6.33 -15.37
N ASN A 173 12.19 -6.33 -14.34
CA ASN A 173 12.40 -7.50 -13.49
C ASN A 173 11.16 -7.75 -12.61
N VAL A 174 11.04 -9.00 -12.12
CA VAL A 174 10.00 -9.34 -11.13
C VAL A 174 10.24 -8.53 -9.85
N GLY A 175 9.20 -7.83 -9.39
CA GLY A 175 9.22 -7.09 -8.13
C GLY A 175 8.50 -7.86 -7.02
N ILE A 176 7.37 -8.51 -7.33
CA ILE A 176 6.58 -9.27 -6.36
C ILE A 176 6.04 -10.51 -7.05
N ARG A 177 6.02 -11.62 -6.31
CA ARG A 177 5.36 -12.86 -6.73
C ARG A 177 4.63 -13.47 -5.54
N GLY A 178 3.39 -13.91 -5.75
CA GLY A 178 2.60 -14.56 -4.72
C GLY A 178 1.37 -15.23 -5.28
N HIS A 179 0.53 -15.74 -4.39
CA HIS A 179 -0.69 -16.44 -4.75
C HIS A 179 -1.89 -15.76 -4.13
N TYR A 180 -2.98 -15.72 -4.91
CA TYR A 180 -4.30 -15.33 -4.44
C TYR A 180 -5.24 -16.51 -4.42
N GLU A 181 -6.18 -16.50 -3.51
CA GLU A 181 -7.34 -17.38 -3.47
C GLU A 181 -8.57 -16.54 -3.11
N ASN A 182 -9.56 -16.48 -4.03
CA ASN A 182 -10.78 -15.66 -3.89
C ASN A 182 -10.45 -14.19 -3.51
N GLY A 183 -9.52 -13.57 -4.24
CA GLY A 183 -9.11 -12.19 -4.05
C GLY A 183 -8.22 -11.91 -2.84
N ASN A 184 -7.89 -12.91 -2.02
CA ASN A 184 -7.04 -12.74 -0.83
C ASN A 184 -5.65 -13.35 -1.04
N GLU A 185 -4.62 -12.71 -0.50
CA GLU A 185 -3.27 -13.26 -0.51
C GLU A 185 -3.22 -14.56 0.30
N THR A 186 -2.56 -15.60 -0.27
CA THR A 186 -2.35 -16.89 0.36
C THR A 186 -0.98 -17.45 0.01
N GLY A 187 -0.49 -18.41 0.81
CA GLY A 187 0.79 -19.09 0.56
C GLY A 187 1.99 -18.16 0.62
N THR A 188 3.07 -18.54 -0.06
CA THR A 188 4.33 -17.80 -0.05
C THR A 188 4.29 -16.59 -0.96
N TRP A 189 4.68 -15.44 -0.41
CA TRP A 189 4.90 -14.20 -1.12
C TRP A 189 6.36 -13.82 -1.06
N THR A 190 6.95 -13.53 -2.23
CA THR A 190 8.34 -13.11 -2.38
C THR A 190 8.39 -11.74 -3.03
N TYR A 191 9.15 -10.85 -2.44
CA TYR A 191 9.41 -9.48 -2.90
C TYR A 191 10.88 -9.39 -3.31
N TYR A 192 11.18 -8.63 -4.35
CA TYR A 192 12.51 -8.52 -4.92
C TYR A 192 12.94 -7.06 -5.00
N TYR A 193 14.23 -6.81 -4.89
CA TYR A 193 14.85 -5.56 -5.32
C TYR A 193 14.79 -5.39 -6.83
N GLU A 194 15.02 -4.19 -7.34
CA GLU A 194 15.08 -3.94 -8.79
C GLU A 194 16.19 -4.71 -9.49
N THR A 195 17.25 -5.06 -8.77
CA THR A 195 18.36 -5.90 -9.23
C THR A 195 17.95 -7.36 -9.46
N GLY A 196 16.86 -7.80 -8.86
CA GLY A 196 16.34 -9.17 -8.92
C GLY A 196 16.69 -10.02 -7.70
N GLU A 197 17.49 -9.50 -6.76
CA GLU A 197 17.79 -10.17 -5.49
C GLU A 197 16.55 -10.14 -4.57
N LYS A 198 16.40 -11.18 -3.73
CA LYS A 198 15.30 -11.22 -2.76
C LYS A 198 15.42 -10.08 -1.76
N TRP A 199 14.32 -9.34 -1.59
CA TRP A 199 14.19 -8.35 -0.53
C TRP A 199 13.47 -8.91 0.68
N ARG A 200 12.32 -9.59 0.47
CA ARG A 200 11.47 -10.07 1.56
C ARG A 200 10.70 -11.31 1.13
N GLU A 201 10.47 -12.24 2.07
CA GLU A 201 9.66 -13.44 1.83
C GLU A 201 8.92 -13.83 3.11
N GLY A 202 7.70 -14.34 2.94
CA GLY A 202 6.90 -14.87 4.03
C GLY A 202 5.58 -15.45 3.52
N GLN A 203 4.71 -15.80 4.44
CA GLN A 203 3.44 -16.43 4.11
C GLN A 203 2.25 -15.53 4.46
N TYR A 204 1.22 -15.63 3.62
CA TYR A 204 -0.10 -15.09 3.90
C TYR A 204 -1.12 -16.22 4.08
N SER A 205 -2.14 -15.94 4.85
CA SER A 205 -3.35 -16.75 4.95
C SER A 205 -4.54 -15.80 5.05
N ASN A 206 -5.47 -15.89 4.08
CA ASN A 206 -6.64 -15.00 3.98
C ASN A 206 -6.29 -13.51 4.08
N GLY A 207 -5.24 -13.06 3.37
CA GLY A 207 -4.81 -11.66 3.35
C GLY A 207 -3.99 -11.20 4.54
N TYR A 208 -3.73 -12.05 5.56
CA TYR A 208 -2.95 -11.73 6.75
C TYR A 208 -1.59 -12.41 6.72
N ARG A 209 -0.53 -11.70 7.13
CA ARG A 209 0.81 -12.31 7.30
C ARG A 209 0.77 -13.36 8.40
N GLN A 210 1.37 -14.52 8.10
CA GLN A 210 1.46 -15.66 9.01
C GLN A 210 2.86 -16.27 8.97
N GLY A 211 3.28 -16.91 10.08
CA GLY A 211 4.51 -17.67 10.15
C GLY A 211 5.76 -16.82 9.97
N LEU A 212 6.85 -17.48 9.56
CA LEU A 212 8.16 -16.85 9.45
C LEU A 212 8.21 -15.87 8.28
N TRP A 213 8.69 -14.65 8.55
CA TRP A 213 9.02 -13.63 7.56
C TRP A 213 10.49 -13.26 7.68
N THR A 214 11.16 -13.26 6.52
CA THR A 214 12.57 -12.89 6.42
C THR A 214 12.72 -11.72 5.46
N THR A 215 13.56 -10.77 5.81
CA THR A 215 13.98 -9.65 4.95
C THR A 215 15.49 -9.71 4.78
N TRP A 216 15.97 -9.38 3.60
CA TRP A 216 17.39 -9.41 3.24
C TRP A 216 17.86 -8.03 2.81
N TYR A 217 19.13 -7.76 3.00
CA TYR A 217 19.86 -6.70 2.29
C TYR A 217 19.97 -7.05 0.81
N GLU A 218 20.25 -6.08 -0.03
CA GLU A 218 20.47 -6.30 -1.46
C GLU A 218 21.71 -7.19 -1.75
N SER A 219 22.66 -7.23 -0.82
CA SER A 219 23.79 -8.15 -0.83
C SER A 219 23.42 -9.63 -0.63
N GLY A 220 22.16 -9.92 -0.29
CA GLY A 220 21.66 -11.27 0.01
C GLY A 220 21.84 -11.71 1.47
N GLN A 221 22.46 -10.90 2.33
CA GLN A 221 22.55 -11.17 3.76
C GLN A 221 21.18 -10.89 4.44
N LYS A 222 20.83 -11.67 5.47
CA LYS A 222 19.61 -11.40 6.24
C LYS A 222 19.72 -10.03 6.93
N LEU A 223 18.62 -9.25 6.84
CA LEU A 223 18.44 -8.00 7.56
C LEU A 223 17.66 -8.23 8.86
N HIS A 224 16.50 -8.88 8.79
CA HIS A 224 15.73 -9.26 9.98
C HIS A 224 14.80 -10.43 9.67
N GLU A 225 14.46 -11.16 10.73
CA GLU A 225 13.60 -12.34 10.67
C GLU A 225 12.76 -12.46 11.93
N GLY A 226 11.51 -12.87 11.78
CA GLY A 226 10.61 -13.13 12.89
C GLY A 226 9.27 -13.66 12.43
N GLN A 227 8.40 -13.98 13.36
CA GLN A 227 7.10 -14.55 13.06
C GLN A 227 5.98 -13.51 13.09
N TYR A 228 4.98 -13.70 12.24
CA TYR A 228 3.70 -13.01 12.30
C TYR A 228 2.57 -13.98 12.63
N VAL A 229 1.61 -13.48 13.38
CA VAL A 229 0.30 -14.10 13.60
C VAL A 229 -0.76 -13.05 13.32
N ASN A 230 -1.52 -13.20 12.23
CA ASN A 230 -2.54 -12.24 11.79
C ASN A 230 -2.00 -10.80 11.74
N ASP A 231 -0.92 -10.57 10.98
CA ASP A 231 -0.21 -9.29 10.79
C ASP A 231 0.51 -8.72 12.01
N LYS A 232 0.46 -9.38 13.15
CA LYS A 232 1.14 -8.95 14.36
C LYS A 232 2.43 -9.73 14.56
N GLU A 233 3.49 -9.03 14.93
CA GLU A 233 4.75 -9.67 15.32
C GLU A 233 4.52 -10.55 16.55
N GLU A 234 5.11 -11.77 16.53
CA GLU A 234 5.00 -12.75 17.60
C GLU A 234 6.33 -13.48 17.79
N GLY A 235 6.66 -13.80 19.05
CA GLY A 235 7.86 -14.54 19.40
C GLY A 235 9.16 -13.76 19.14
N THR A 236 10.26 -14.48 18.97
CA THR A 236 11.59 -13.90 18.82
C THR A 236 11.78 -13.27 17.45
N TRP A 237 12.32 -12.06 17.44
CA TRP A 237 12.77 -11.33 16.28
C TRP A 237 14.25 -11.04 16.37
N THR A 238 14.97 -11.32 15.29
CA THR A 238 16.41 -11.09 15.20
C THR A 238 16.70 -10.18 13.99
N ALA A 239 17.57 -9.21 14.17
CA ALA A 239 18.13 -8.40 13.09
C ALA A 239 19.64 -8.58 13.03
N TRP A 240 20.18 -8.42 11.82
CA TRP A 240 21.60 -8.56 11.53
C TRP A 240 22.13 -7.33 10.82
N TYR A 241 23.39 -7.02 11.05
CA TYR A 241 24.19 -6.14 10.22
C TYR A 241 24.46 -6.79 8.86
N GLU A 242 24.85 -6.00 7.88
CA GLU A 242 25.12 -6.51 6.52
C GLU A 242 26.31 -7.49 6.46
N ASP A 243 27.21 -7.47 7.45
CA ASP A 243 28.30 -8.43 7.61
C ASP A 243 27.84 -9.79 8.21
N GLY A 244 26.54 -9.93 8.48
CA GLY A 244 25.91 -11.14 9.02
C GLY A 244 25.95 -11.31 10.55
N LYS A 245 26.55 -10.37 11.27
CA LYS A 245 26.50 -10.37 12.74
C LYS A 245 25.16 -9.86 13.25
N VAL A 246 24.74 -10.35 14.41
CA VAL A 246 23.51 -9.90 15.06
C VAL A 246 23.62 -8.41 15.42
N ASP A 247 22.62 -7.60 15.09
CA ASP A 247 22.44 -6.22 15.53
C ASP A 247 21.58 -6.18 16.81
N TYR A 248 20.41 -6.82 16.77
CA TYR A 248 19.57 -6.95 17.95
C TYR A 248 18.70 -8.21 17.90
N GLU A 249 18.25 -8.62 19.08
CA GLU A 249 17.30 -9.69 19.30
C GLU A 249 16.32 -9.29 20.41
N GLY A 250 15.05 -9.65 20.25
CA GLY A 250 14.02 -9.42 21.25
C GLY A 250 12.73 -10.15 20.89
N SER A 251 11.76 -10.09 21.76
CA SER A 251 10.49 -10.76 21.54
C SER A 251 9.34 -9.76 21.39
N PHE A 252 8.36 -10.15 20.55
CA PHE A 252 7.07 -9.50 20.46
C PHE A 252 5.97 -10.43 20.97
N HIS A 253 4.93 -9.84 21.51
CA HIS A 253 3.67 -10.50 21.79
C HIS A 253 2.52 -9.61 21.28
N ASN A 254 1.68 -10.12 20.37
CA ASN A 254 0.59 -9.37 19.73
C ASN A 254 1.05 -8.05 19.07
N GLY A 255 2.25 -8.00 18.49
CA GLY A 255 2.81 -6.82 17.82
C GLY A 255 3.46 -5.81 18.76
N LYS A 256 3.57 -6.13 20.06
CA LYS A 256 4.21 -5.28 21.07
C LYS A 256 5.49 -5.92 21.62
N LYS A 257 6.52 -5.10 21.89
CA LYS A 257 7.75 -5.59 22.53
C LYS A 257 7.45 -6.16 23.89
N GLU A 258 8.01 -7.34 24.15
CA GLU A 258 7.85 -8.08 25.40
C GLU A 258 9.17 -8.68 25.87
N GLY A 259 9.44 -8.66 27.17
CA GLY A 259 10.62 -9.25 27.78
C GLY A 259 11.93 -8.55 27.41
N LEU A 260 13.03 -9.31 27.39
CA LEU A 260 14.37 -8.80 27.18
C LEU A 260 14.65 -8.51 25.71
N TRP A 261 15.11 -7.29 25.42
CA TRP A 261 15.67 -6.84 24.15
C TRP A 261 17.15 -6.59 24.31
N ARG A 262 17.95 -7.20 23.46
CA ARG A 262 19.41 -7.12 23.48
C ARG A 262 19.91 -6.59 22.14
N GLY A 263 20.67 -5.50 22.18
CA GLY A 263 21.39 -4.96 21.02
C GLY A 263 22.88 -5.25 21.13
N VAL A 264 23.54 -5.37 19.99
CA VAL A 264 24.96 -5.74 19.88
C VAL A 264 25.67 -4.68 19.03
N PHE A 265 26.94 -4.41 19.30
CA PHE A 265 27.79 -3.62 18.43
C PHE A 265 28.28 -4.46 17.24
N ASP A 266 28.81 -3.83 16.22
CA ASP A 266 29.36 -4.48 15.02
C ASP A 266 30.55 -5.42 15.30
N ASP A 267 31.24 -5.23 16.44
CA ASP A 267 32.27 -6.13 16.91
C ASP A 267 31.72 -7.39 17.65
N GLY A 268 30.40 -7.46 17.89
CA GLY A 268 29.71 -8.54 18.57
C GLY A 268 29.60 -8.34 20.09
N SER A 269 30.14 -7.26 20.66
CA SER A 269 29.96 -6.95 22.08
C SER A 269 28.53 -6.41 22.35
N VAL A 270 28.03 -6.65 23.58
CA VAL A 270 26.68 -6.19 23.95
C VAL A 270 26.65 -4.68 24.04
N ARG A 271 25.67 -4.05 23.38
CA ARG A 271 25.41 -2.60 23.36
C ARG A 271 24.38 -2.21 24.41
N TYR A 272 23.31 -2.97 24.52
CA TYR A 272 22.27 -2.77 25.54
C TYR A 272 21.47 -4.04 25.83
N GLU A 273 20.89 -4.06 27.03
CA GLU A 273 19.89 -5.00 27.51
C GLU A 273 18.75 -4.18 28.12
N MET A 274 17.54 -4.29 27.55
CA MET A 274 16.37 -3.51 27.94
C MET A 274 15.18 -4.42 28.10
N ASN A 275 14.42 -4.28 29.18
CA ASN A 275 13.21 -5.05 29.38
C ASN A 275 11.98 -4.23 29.04
N TYR A 276 11.01 -4.88 28.37
CA TYR A 276 9.75 -4.29 27.95
C TYR A 276 8.57 -5.14 28.43
N HIS A 277 7.46 -4.47 28.67
CA HIS A 277 6.15 -5.06 28.84
C HIS A 277 5.17 -4.24 28.00
N GLU A 278 4.55 -4.86 26.98
CA GLU A 278 3.64 -4.20 26.03
C GLU A 278 4.18 -2.89 25.43
N ASP A 279 5.40 -2.90 24.88
CA ASP A 279 6.16 -1.75 24.31
C ASP A 279 6.71 -0.75 25.34
N VAL A 280 6.32 -0.87 26.59
CA VAL A 280 6.74 0.04 27.66
C VAL A 280 7.96 -0.52 28.38
N GLN A 281 9.01 0.27 28.61
CA GLN A 281 10.15 -0.17 29.42
C GLN A 281 9.69 -0.54 30.82
N HIS A 282 9.99 -1.79 31.23
CA HIS A 282 9.63 -2.32 32.54
C HIS A 282 10.74 -3.24 33.03
N GLY A 283 11.28 -2.97 34.23
CA GLY A 283 12.40 -3.71 34.79
C GLY A 283 13.75 -3.08 34.47
N LYS A 284 14.80 -3.90 34.52
CA LYS A 284 16.18 -3.45 34.40
C LYS A 284 16.55 -3.11 32.98
N THR A 285 17.25 -1.97 32.80
CA THR A 285 17.91 -1.53 31.57
C THR A 285 19.39 -1.38 31.86
N VAL A 286 20.22 -1.94 30.96
CA VAL A 286 21.68 -1.79 31.02
C VAL A 286 22.17 -1.36 29.63
N ARG A 287 23.05 -0.36 29.59
CA ARG A 287 23.82 0.01 28.41
C ARG A 287 25.28 -0.20 28.65
N TYR A 288 26.00 -0.55 27.60
CA TYR A 288 27.42 -0.89 27.67
C TYR A 288 28.22 -0.02 26.71
N TYR A 289 29.44 0.30 27.05
CA TYR A 289 30.44 0.80 26.12
C TYR A 289 30.94 -0.32 25.20
N ALA A 290 31.55 0.02 24.10
CA ALA A 290 32.13 -0.94 23.15
C ALA A 290 33.20 -1.84 23.80
N ASN A 291 33.87 -1.37 24.87
CA ASN A 291 34.84 -2.17 25.65
C ASN A 291 34.17 -3.19 26.62
N GLY A 292 32.83 -3.35 26.54
CA GLY A 292 32.05 -4.29 27.34
C GLY A 292 31.75 -3.83 28.79
N LYS A 293 32.25 -2.66 29.21
CA LYS A 293 31.93 -2.12 30.52
C LYS A 293 30.58 -1.45 30.55
N VAL A 294 29.90 -1.54 31.69
CA VAL A 294 28.62 -0.88 31.90
C VAL A 294 28.80 0.65 31.79
N GLU A 295 27.98 1.30 30.94
CA GLU A 295 27.80 2.73 30.85
C GLU A 295 26.69 3.20 31.79
N LEU A 296 25.56 2.51 31.78
CA LEU A 296 24.37 2.87 32.53
C LEU A 296 23.61 1.62 32.98
N SER A 297 23.16 1.63 34.24
CA SER A 297 22.25 0.64 34.79
C SER A 297 21.12 1.35 35.51
N GLU A 298 19.89 1.12 35.10
CA GLU A 298 18.70 1.75 35.66
C GLU A 298 17.50 0.82 35.64
N ASN A 299 16.46 1.14 36.42
CA ASN A 299 15.23 0.38 36.45
C ASN A 299 14.03 1.25 36.08
N TYR A 300 13.04 0.60 35.49
CA TYR A 300 11.78 1.22 35.05
C TYR A 300 10.59 0.42 35.60
N VAL A 301 9.52 1.15 35.91
CA VAL A 301 8.17 0.63 36.17
C VAL A 301 7.25 1.42 35.27
N ASP A 302 6.57 0.73 34.34
CA ASP A 302 5.62 1.31 33.39
C ASP A 302 6.15 2.56 32.67
N GLY A 303 7.39 2.49 32.19
CA GLY A 303 8.07 3.55 31.44
C GLY A 303 8.66 4.68 32.30
N VAL A 304 8.47 4.62 33.60
CA VAL A 304 8.99 5.61 34.55
C VAL A 304 10.19 5.06 35.30
N ARG A 305 11.26 5.84 35.43
CA ARG A 305 12.42 5.43 36.24
C ARG A 305 12.00 5.20 37.69
N ASP A 306 12.23 3.98 38.19
CA ASP A 306 11.94 3.61 39.57
C ASP A 306 12.97 2.59 40.05
N GLY A 307 13.70 2.91 41.15
CA GLY A 307 14.78 2.08 41.71
C GLY A 307 16.15 2.62 41.41
N LYS A 308 17.15 1.70 41.48
CA LYS A 308 18.56 2.03 41.39
C LYS A 308 18.97 2.59 40.06
N TYR A 309 19.83 3.63 40.10
CA TYR A 309 20.46 4.26 38.96
C TYR A 309 21.97 4.33 39.16
N GLU A 310 22.75 3.87 38.19
CA GLU A 310 24.21 3.88 38.20
C GLU A 310 24.72 4.23 36.80
N ARG A 311 25.59 5.27 36.74
CA ARG A 311 26.30 5.65 35.53
C ARG A 311 27.80 5.56 35.75
N PHE A 312 28.49 5.01 34.76
CA PHE A 312 29.94 4.76 34.79
C PHE A 312 30.61 5.40 33.56
N ASN A 313 31.88 5.70 33.66
CA ASN A 313 32.69 6.10 32.50
C ASN A 313 33.30 4.86 31.79
N GLU A 314 33.95 5.08 30.64
CA GLU A 314 34.56 4.01 29.86
C GLU A 314 35.64 3.23 30.60
N ALA A 315 36.26 3.80 31.63
CA ALA A 315 37.19 3.08 32.53
C ALA A 315 36.47 2.15 33.54
N GLY A 316 35.11 2.24 33.59
CA GLY A 316 34.28 1.49 34.53
C GLY A 316 34.23 2.11 35.93
N MET A 317 34.68 3.36 36.10
CA MET A 317 34.56 4.09 37.35
C MET A 317 33.17 4.75 37.43
N PRO A 318 32.55 4.74 38.64
CA PRO A 318 31.26 5.38 38.80
C PRO A 318 31.36 6.89 38.59
N GLU A 319 30.37 7.48 37.92
CA GLU A 319 30.17 8.93 37.74
C GLU A 319 28.99 9.43 38.59
N GLU A 320 27.89 8.68 38.59
CA GLU A 320 26.67 9.06 39.29
C GLU A 320 25.93 7.81 39.79
N VAL A 321 25.53 7.81 41.04
CA VAL A 321 24.78 6.72 41.67
C VAL A 321 23.67 7.29 42.53
N GLY A 322 22.47 6.72 42.44
CA GLY A 322 21.34 7.14 43.25
C GLY A 322 20.13 6.23 43.08
N ASN A 323 18.98 6.70 43.48
CA ASN A 323 17.69 6.03 43.25
C ASN A 323 16.67 7.00 42.71
N PHE A 324 15.81 6.51 41.84
CA PHE A 324 14.58 7.17 41.46
C PHE A 324 13.39 6.54 42.18
N SER A 325 12.39 7.34 42.45
CA SER A 325 11.04 6.88 42.78
C SER A 325 10.05 7.71 41.99
N ASP A 326 9.20 7.02 41.22
CA ASP A 326 8.20 7.66 40.36
C ASP A 326 8.81 8.76 39.48
N GLY A 327 9.95 8.48 38.83
CA GLY A 327 10.68 9.37 37.93
C GLY A 327 11.45 10.51 38.58
N LYS A 328 11.43 10.60 39.92
CA LYS A 328 12.08 11.67 40.68
C LYS A 328 13.25 11.13 41.49
N LYS A 329 14.33 11.93 41.59
CA LYS A 329 15.46 11.57 42.49
C LYS A 329 14.95 11.41 43.92
N GLU A 330 15.36 10.29 44.57
CA GLU A 330 14.97 9.97 45.93
C GLU A 330 16.17 9.46 46.73
N GLY A 331 16.26 9.83 48.01
CA GLY A 331 17.32 9.40 48.90
C GLY A 331 18.71 9.95 48.56
N LYS A 332 19.74 9.16 48.86
CA LYS A 332 21.15 9.54 48.68
C LYS A 332 21.55 9.49 47.20
N TRP A 333 22.14 10.57 46.67
CA TRP A 333 22.77 10.67 45.38
C TRP A 333 24.23 11.04 45.52
N ILE A 334 25.11 10.36 44.75
CA ILE A 334 26.55 10.54 44.79
C ILE A 334 27.05 10.84 43.39
N TRP A 335 27.80 11.93 43.24
CA TRP A 335 28.59 12.25 42.06
C TRP A 335 30.05 12.03 42.38
N TYR A 336 30.74 11.31 41.53
CA TYR A 336 32.13 10.91 41.71
C TYR A 336 33.07 11.81 40.89
N ASP A 337 34.30 11.98 41.41
CA ASP A 337 35.33 12.68 40.63
C ASP A 337 35.94 11.75 39.56
N LYS A 338 36.80 12.33 38.68
CA LYS A 338 37.46 11.60 37.59
C LYS A 338 38.36 10.42 38.07
N TYR A 339 38.58 10.29 39.34
CA TYR A 339 39.33 9.20 39.95
C TYR A 339 38.42 8.17 40.66
N GLY A 340 37.09 8.30 40.52
CA GLY A 340 36.11 7.42 41.13
C GLY A 340 35.94 7.63 42.66
N ARG A 341 36.30 8.80 43.19
CA ARG A 341 36.10 9.16 44.60
C ARG A 341 34.83 9.99 44.78
N GLU A 342 34.12 9.80 45.91
CA GLU A 342 32.91 10.61 46.19
C GLU A 342 33.27 12.09 46.24
N GLY A 343 32.73 12.85 45.27
CA GLY A 343 32.85 14.29 45.13
C GLY A 343 31.70 15.00 45.83
N VAL A 344 30.52 14.96 45.24
CA VAL A 344 29.29 15.56 45.80
C VAL A 344 28.36 14.46 46.27
N VAL A 345 27.80 14.65 47.47
CA VAL A 345 26.76 13.80 48.05
C VAL A 345 25.55 14.68 48.37
N ALA A 346 24.39 14.33 47.85
CA ALA A 346 23.14 15.05 48.15
C ALA A 346 22.03 14.11 48.58
N GLN A 347 21.11 14.63 49.37
CA GLN A 347 19.86 13.95 49.71
C GLN A 347 18.71 14.57 48.92
N PHE A 348 17.84 13.73 48.36
CA PHE A 348 16.64 14.14 47.65
C PHE A 348 15.41 13.55 48.31
N LYS A 349 14.31 14.30 48.21
CA LYS A 349 12.98 13.85 48.59
C LYS A 349 12.00 14.33 47.54
N HIS A 350 11.34 13.40 46.85
CA HIS A 350 10.40 13.70 45.74
C HIS A 350 10.99 14.64 44.67
N GLY A 351 12.27 14.47 44.33
CA GLY A 351 12.99 15.27 43.33
C GLY A 351 13.56 16.58 43.83
N GLN A 352 13.29 16.98 45.07
CA GLN A 352 13.85 18.18 45.66
C GLN A 352 15.07 17.85 46.50
N MET A 353 16.16 18.58 46.29
CA MET A 353 17.40 18.42 47.12
C MET A 353 17.15 19.01 48.50
N THR A 354 17.34 18.17 49.52
CA THR A 354 17.14 18.53 50.94
C THR A 354 18.46 18.84 51.65
N SER A 355 19.57 18.23 51.22
CA SER A 355 20.92 18.55 51.71
C SER A 355 21.97 18.22 50.66
N MET A 356 23.14 18.87 50.76
CA MET A 356 24.30 18.64 49.88
C MET A 356 25.59 18.74 50.69
N GLN A 357 26.54 17.85 50.43
CA GLN A 357 27.90 17.88 50.97
C GLN A 357 28.88 17.80 49.82
N ASP A 358 29.75 18.76 49.66
CA ASP A 358 30.85 18.76 48.70
C ASP A 358 32.15 18.26 49.44
N ASN A 359 32.65 17.13 48.96
CA ASN A 359 33.87 16.51 49.50
C ASN A 359 35.09 16.80 48.62
N SER A 360 34.95 17.52 47.51
CA SER A 360 36.01 17.80 46.53
C SER A 360 37.15 18.64 47.13
N SER A 361 36.85 19.53 48.10
CA SER A 361 37.80 20.44 48.75
C SER A 361 38.56 19.86 49.95
N LYS A 362 38.14 18.72 50.52
CA LYS A 362 38.71 18.21 51.78
C LYS A 362 40.08 17.55 51.66
N LYS A 363 40.75 17.47 50.51
CA LYS A 363 41.99 16.75 50.27
C LYS A 363 43.24 17.59 49.91
N GLU A 364 43.12 18.89 49.76
CA GLU A 364 44.32 19.73 49.60
C GLU A 364 45.05 20.01 50.92
N GLU A 365 44.35 19.93 52.07
CA GLU A 365 44.95 20.23 53.37
C GLU A 365 45.81 19.10 54.00
N LYS A 366 45.84 17.87 53.43
CA LYS A 366 46.67 16.78 53.94
C LYS A 366 48.03 16.57 53.25
N LYS A 367 48.44 17.54 52.40
CA LYS A 367 49.78 17.55 51.77
C LYS A 367 50.57 18.81 52.09
N ARG A 368 50.41 19.39 53.29
CA ARG A 368 51.32 20.38 53.83
C ARG A 368 51.99 19.82 55.07
#